data_d4b7290024391daa0757aa0e48d2683c
#
_entry.id   d4b7290024391daa0757aa0e48d2683c
#
_cell.length_a   1.000
_cell.length_b   1.000
_cell.length_c   1.000
_cell.angle_alpha   90.00
_cell.angle_beta   90.00
_cell.angle_gamma   90.00
#
_symmetry.space_group_name_H-M   'P 1'
#
loop_
_entity.id
_entity.type
_entity.pdbx_description
1 polymer ?
#
loop_
_entity_poly.entity_id
_entity_poly.type
_entity_poly.pdbx_seq_one_letter_code
_entity_poly.pdbx_strand_id
1 'polypeptide(L)'
;ATDPGAVASEFEIYSHHTWLPGPPATSQQISDLFQQLSNPEIMAFLKRRLFRSQQDSEGGVYWSFDTTSISSYSETIRKVSYGYSKENPELPQINLGLIVSESSGEPLYYKVLEGSLSDPLALRQMLVDTANLKSSDVSLVMDRIFSSPTLLDRLYEQNLGFICGSKTNLSYCKSVLTNFEPLLRVGGLDTFLDEYSVQAKTASTTWT
;
A
#
# COMPACT_ATOMS: atom_id res chain seq x y z
N ALA A 1 -1.31 18.06 12.14
CA ALA A 1 -0.22 18.29 11.17
C ALA A 1 1.01 17.63 11.78
N THR A 2 1.44 16.50 11.24
CA THR A 2 2.69 15.87 11.64
C THR A 2 3.84 16.63 10.98
N ASP A 3 4.74 17.14 11.79
CA ASP A 3 5.99 17.71 11.32
C ASP A 3 6.78 16.64 10.57
N PRO A 4 7.26 16.90 9.34
CA PRO A 4 8.08 15.95 8.58
C PRO A 4 9.52 15.78 9.13
N GLY A 5 9.76 16.14 10.39
CA GLY A 5 11.03 15.95 11.07
C GLY A 5 11.46 14.49 11.19
N ALA A 6 12.70 14.26 11.59
CA ALA A 6 13.23 12.91 11.75
C ALA A 6 12.48 12.15 12.85
N VAL A 7 11.73 11.12 12.47
CA VAL A 7 10.86 10.32 13.35
C VAL A 7 11.58 9.83 14.63
N ALA A 8 12.88 9.53 14.55
CA ALA A 8 13.66 9.11 15.70
C ALA A 8 13.87 10.20 16.76
N SER A 9 13.92 11.49 16.38
CA SER A 9 14.01 12.62 17.31
C SER A 9 12.66 13.00 17.91
N GLU A 10 11.57 12.72 17.20
CA GLU A 10 10.21 12.98 17.67
C GLU A 10 9.68 11.87 18.58
N PHE A 11 10.26 10.68 18.54
CA PHE A 11 9.80 9.55 19.34
C PHE A 11 9.87 9.83 20.83
N GLU A 12 10.85 10.59 21.30
CA GLU A 12 10.96 11.00 22.70
C GLU A 12 9.75 11.87 23.09
N ILE A 13 9.40 12.86 22.27
CA ILE A 13 8.23 13.71 22.46
C ILE A 13 6.94 12.88 22.42
N TYR A 14 6.82 12.00 21.43
CA TYR A 14 5.67 11.10 21.28
C TYR A 14 5.51 10.19 22.49
N SER A 15 6.60 9.58 23.00
CA SER A 15 6.54 8.68 24.14
C SER A 15 6.14 9.37 25.45
N HIS A 16 6.44 10.68 25.61
CA HIS A 16 5.95 11.49 26.74
C HIS A 16 4.45 11.74 26.69
N HIS A 17 3.82 11.71 25.52
CA HIS A 17 2.40 11.99 25.30
C HIS A 17 1.57 10.71 25.09
N THR A 18 2.17 9.53 25.22
CA THR A 18 1.49 8.24 25.08
C THR A 18 1.49 7.46 26.39
N TRP A 19 0.51 6.57 26.53
CA TRP A 19 0.38 5.69 27.70
C TRP A 19 1.33 4.48 27.64
N LEU A 20 2.50 4.64 27.03
CA LEU A 20 3.49 3.58 27.01
C LEU A 20 4.06 3.35 28.42
N PRO A 21 4.07 2.10 28.91
CA PRO A 21 4.65 1.81 30.22
C PRO A 21 6.19 1.95 30.16
N GLY A 22 6.74 2.66 31.11
CA GLY A 22 8.18 2.83 31.26
C GLY A 22 8.69 4.24 30.90
N PRO A 23 9.98 4.50 31.11
CA PRO A 23 10.58 5.78 30.71
C PRO A 23 10.63 5.89 29.17
N PRO A 24 10.49 7.11 28.63
CA PRO A 24 10.57 7.32 27.20
C PRO A 24 11.93 6.90 26.66
N ALA A 25 11.93 6.21 25.51
CA ALA A 25 13.16 5.84 24.83
C ALA A 25 13.79 7.07 24.16
N THR A 26 15.08 7.27 24.35
CA THR A 26 15.85 8.32 23.68
C THR A 26 16.07 7.98 22.21
N SER A 27 16.33 8.98 21.37
CA SER A 27 16.68 8.78 19.96
C SER A 27 17.90 7.88 19.78
N GLN A 28 18.88 7.93 20.70
CA GLN A 28 20.04 7.05 20.68
C GLN A 28 19.65 5.59 20.94
N GLN A 29 18.81 5.32 21.95
CA GLN A 29 18.33 3.97 22.23
C GLN A 29 17.55 3.35 21.07
N ILE A 30 16.78 4.16 20.35
CA ILE A 30 16.08 3.73 19.14
C ILE A 30 17.06 3.43 18.01
N SER A 31 18.06 4.28 17.81
CA SER A 31 19.12 4.06 16.83
C SER A 31 19.89 2.76 17.12
N ASP A 32 20.26 2.53 18.37
CA ASP A 32 20.95 1.33 18.81
C ASP A 32 20.10 0.06 18.62
N LEU A 33 18.79 0.15 18.88
CA LEU A 33 17.85 -0.93 18.62
C LEU A 33 17.81 -1.29 17.11
N PHE A 34 17.67 -0.28 16.24
CA PHE A 34 17.66 -0.52 14.79
C PHE A 34 18.97 -1.12 14.27
N GLN A 35 20.11 -0.75 14.86
CA GLN A 35 21.39 -1.35 14.48
C GLN A 35 21.53 -2.82 14.92
N GLN A 36 20.83 -3.23 15.97
CA GLN A 36 20.85 -4.60 16.48
C GLN A 36 19.86 -5.53 15.75
N LEU A 37 18.80 -4.97 15.12
CA LEU A 37 17.81 -5.75 14.41
C LEU A 37 18.36 -6.29 13.10
N SER A 38 18.35 -7.59 12.95
CA SER A 38 18.67 -8.24 11.69
C SER A 38 17.47 -8.24 10.72
N ASN A 39 17.76 -8.31 9.42
CA ASN A 39 16.69 -8.42 8.41
C ASN A 39 15.73 -9.60 8.65
N PRO A 40 16.18 -10.81 9.02
CA PRO A 40 15.26 -11.91 9.36
C PRO A 40 14.31 -11.60 10.52
N GLU A 41 14.77 -10.89 11.56
CA GLU A 41 13.94 -10.49 12.71
C GLU A 41 12.88 -9.47 12.31
N ILE A 42 13.27 -8.46 11.51
CA ILE A 42 12.34 -7.47 10.94
C ILE A 42 11.27 -8.20 10.10
N MET A 43 11.68 -9.09 9.22
CA MET A 43 10.76 -9.85 8.37
C MET A 43 9.83 -10.76 9.18
N ALA A 44 10.33 -11.39 10.23
CA ALA A 44 9.52 -12.22 11.13
C ALA A 44 8.49 -11.38 11.91
N PHE A 45 8.87 -10.18 12.32
CA PHE A 45 7.96 -9.24 12.96
C PHE A 45 6.83 -8.79 12.01
N LEU A 46 7.17 -8.37 10.78
CA LEU A 46 6.21 -7.92 9.78
C LEU A 46 5.24 -9.05 9.38
N LYS A 47 5.74 -10.27 9.17
CA LYS A 47 4.89 -11.43 8.89
C LYS A 47 3.91 -11.73 10.02
N ARG A 48 4.33 -11.59 11.28
CA ARG A 48 3.42 -11.75 12.43
C ARG A 48 2.33 -10.67 12.45
N ARG A 49 2.64 -9.43 12.07
CA ARG A 49 1.64 -8.35 11.97
C ARG A 49 0.59 -8.67 10.91
N LEU A 50 1.02 -9.05 9.71
CA LEU A 50 0.13 -9.48 8.63
C LEU A 50 -0.78 -10.64 9.08
N PHE A 51 -0.21 -11.65 9.72
CA PHE A 51 -0.97 -12.81 10.21
C PHE A 51 -2.02 -12.41 11.27
N ARG A 52 -1.68 -11.55 12.22
CA ARG A 52 -2.64 -11.05 13.22
C ARG A 52 -3.77 -10.26 12.57
N SER A 53 -3.44 -9.37 11.65
CA SER A 53 -4.44 -8.58 10.93
C SER A 53 -5.47 -9.44 10.17
N GLN A 54 -5.10 -10.66 9.77
CA GLN A 54 -6.04 -11.60 9.15
C GLN A 54 -7.01 -12.23 10.14
N GLN A 55 -6.61 -12.38 11.41
CA GLN A 55 -7.42 -13.02 12.44
C GLN A 55 -8.43 -12.09 13.09
N ASP A 56 -8.14 -10.80 13.14
CA ASP A 56 -8.91 -9.81 13.90
C ASP A 56 -10.11 -9.22 13.14
N SER A 57 -10.44 -9.73 11.94
CA SER A 57 -11.45 -9.14 11.06
C SER A 57 -12.67 -10.05 10.90
N GLU A 58 -13.83 -9.61 11.39
CA GLU A 58 -15.14 -10.16 11.04
C GLU A 58 -15.61 -9.52 9.73
N GLY A 59 -15.80 -10.31 8.67
CA GLY A 59 -16.39 -9.82 7.42
C GLY A 59 -15.45 -9.49 6.27
N GLY A 60 -14.19 -9.92 6.35
CA GLY A 60 -13.19 -9.71 5.29
C GLY A 60 -12.07 -8.75 5.72
N VAL A 61 -10.89 -9.00 5.21
CA VAL A 61 -9.67 -8.22 5.53
C VAL A 61 -9.34 -7.33 4.35
N TYR A 62 -9.28 -6.03 4.58
CA TYR A 62 -8.89 -5.04 3.57
C TYR A 62 -7.54 -4.42 3.94
N TRP A 63 -6.59 -4.52 3.01
CA TRP A 63 -5.27 -3.92 3.14
C TRP A 63 -5.03 -2.91 2.04
N SER A 64 -4.79 -1.67 2.38
CA SER A 64 -4.30 -0.68 1.43
C SER A 64 -2.85 -0.95 1.07
N PHE A 65 -2.56 -0.94 -0.22
CA PHE A 65 -1.20 -0.96 -0.77
C PHE A 65 -0.93 0.31 -1.55
N ASP A 66 0.18 0.98 -1.21
CA ASP A 66 0.69 2.12 -1.98
C ASP A 66 2.22 2.15 -1.98
N THR A 67 2.77 2.97 -2.86
CA THR A 67 4.20 3.23 -2.97
C THR A 67 4.47 4.72 -2.86
N THR A 68 5.56 5.06 -2.17
CA THR A 68 6.06 6.43 -2.10
C THR A 68 7.55 6.47 -2.41
N SER A 69 8.03 7.61 -2.88
CA SER A 69 9.45 7.86 -3.14
C SER A 69 10.02 8.73 -2.03
N ILE A 70 11.20 8.37 -1.57
CA ILE A 70 11.95 9.12 -0.56
C ILE A 70 13.27 9.56 -1.18
N SER A 71 13.44 10.85 -1.39
CA SER A 71 14.69 11.41 -1.93
C SER A 71 15.83 11.24 -0.92
N SER A 72 17.02 10.89 -1.39
CA SER A 72 18.17 10.66 -0.54
C SER A 72 19.47 11.06 -1.24
N TYR A 73 20.29 11.82 -0.55
CA TYR A 73 21.68 12.12 -0.96
C TYR A 73 22.68 11.07 -0.52
N SER A 74 22.23 9.95 0.07
CA SER A 74 23.14 8.95 0.61
C SER A 74 23.85 8.17 -0.49
N GLU A 75 25.15 8.18 -0.47
CA GLU A 75 26.02 7.36 -1.34
C GLU A 75 26.20 5.93 -0.82
N THR A 76 25.78 5.66 0.42
CA THR A 76 25.97 4.36 1.08
C THR A 76 24.75 3.44 0.97
N ILE A 77 23.56 3.98 0.68
CA ILE A 77 22.35 3.18 0.51
C ILE A 77 22.32 2.63 -0.92
N ARG A 78 22.56 1.33 -1.07
CA ARG A 78 22.65 0.65 -2.38
C ARG A 78 21.40 0.74 -3.26
N LYS A 79 20.24 1.02 -2.68
CA LYS A 79 18.95 1.11 -3.40
C LYS A 79 18.62 2.51 -3.89
N VAL A 80 19.44 3.49 -3.55
CA VAL A 80 19.29 4.85 -4.05
C VAL A 80 19.63 4.88 -5.53
N SER A 81 18.70 5.31 -6.34
CA SER A 81 18.84 5.46 -7.78
C SER A 81 17.89 6.54 -8.31
N TYR A 82 18.25 7.09 -9.48
CA TYR A 82 17.34 8.01 -10.18
C TYR A 82 16.13 7.26 -10.71
N GLY A 83 14.95 7.80 -10.49
CA GLY A 83 13.69 7.23 -10.93
C GLY A 83 12.62 8.30 -11.06
N TYR A 84 11.38 7.88 -11.30
CA TYR A 84 10.26 8.80 -11.31
C TYR A 84 9.94 9.21 -9.87
N SER A 85 10.34 10.43 -9.48
CA SER A 85 9.98 11.03 -8.20
C SER A 85 8.75 11.91 -8.35
N LYS A 86 7.80 11.77 -7.43
CA LYS A 86 6.63 12.65 -7.34
C LYS A 86 7.01 14.02 -6.74
N GLU A 87 8.06 14.07 -5.92
CA GLU A 87 8.45 15.26 -5.17
C GLU A 87 9.62 16.01 -5.81
N ASN A 88 10.67 15.32 -6.16
CA ASN A 88 11.86 15.94 -6.75
C ASN A 88 12.55 15.02 -7.76
N PRO A 89 12.27 15.19 -9.08
CA PRO A 89 12.81 14.33 -10.13
C PRO A 89 14.34 14.47 -10.32
N GLU A 90 14.96 15.51 -9.78
CA GLU A 90 16.40 15.77 -9.93
C GLU A 90 17.23 15.04 -8.87
N LEU A 91 16.60 14.43 -7.87
CA LEU A 91 17.30 13.74 -6.80
C LEU A 91 17.19 12.21 -6.93
N PRO A 92 18.26 11.50 -6.59
CA PRO A 92 18.16 10.06 -6.43
C PRO A 92 17.28 9.72 -5.23
N GLN A 93 16.61 8.58 -5.30
CA GLN A 93 15.58 8.19 -4.34
C GLN A 93 15.62 6.70 -4.03
N ILE A 94 14.96 6.31 -2.97
CA ILE A 94 14.47 4.95 -2.75
C ILE A 94 12.95 4.95 -2.91
N ASN A 95 12.38 3.81 -3.28
CA ASN A 95 10.93 3.61 -3.23
C ASN A 95 10.58 2.78 -1.99
N LEU A 96 9.49 3.15 -1.33
CA LEU A 96 8.94 2.44 -0.19
C LEU A 96 7.56 1.91 -0.58
N GLY A 97 7.41 0.59 -0.63
CA GLY A 97 6.10 -0.05 -0.70
C GLY A 97 5.56 -0.30 0.71
N LEU A 98 4.29 0.01 0.94
CA LEU A 98 3.64 -0.08 2.24
C LEU A 98 2.30 -0.80 2.14
N ILE A 99 2.04 -1.70 3.10
CA ILE A 99 0.73 -2.29 3.33
C ILE A 99 0.20 -1.80 4.67
N VAL A 100 -1.02 -1.28 4.67
CA VAL A 100 -1.70 -0.73 5.84
C VAL A 100 -3.04 -1.45 6.02
N SER A 101 -3.43 -1.72 7.25
CA SER A 101 -4.77 -2.21 7.58
C SER A 101 -5.80 -1.11 7.38
N GLU A 102 -6.83 -1.34 6.57
CA GLU A 102 -7.93 -0.38 6.41
C GLU A 102 -8.75 -0.20 7.69
N SER A 103 -8.89 -1.25 8.50
CA SER A 103 -9.70 -1.18 9.71
C SER A 103 -9.02 -0.46 10.87
N SER A 104 -7.70 -0.61 11.02
CA SER A 104 -6.96 -0.03 12.15
C SER A 104 -6.06 1.16 11.78
N GLY A 105 -5.78 1.37 10.48
CA GLY A 105 -4.79 2.33 10.02
C GLY A 105 -3.34 1.94 10.34
N GLU A 106 -3.12 0.72 10.87
CA GLU A 106 -1.78 0.29 11.24
C GLU A 106 -0.95 -0.18 10.05
N PRO A 107 0.33 0.22 9.96
CA PRO A 107 1.24 -0.32 8.95
C PRO A 107 1.54 -1.79 9.29
N LEU A 108 1.24 -2.67 8.33
CA LEU A 108 1.40 -4.12 8.49
C LEU A 108 2.72 -4.63 7.91
N TYR A 109 3.11 -4.08 6.77
CA TYR A 109 4.29 -4.52 6.03
C TYR A 109 4.89 -3.37 5.24
N TYR A 110 6.20 -3.34 5.14
CA TYR A 110 6.90 -2.42 4.24
C TYR A 110 8.07 -3.11 3.54
N LYS A 111 8.46 -2.55 2.41
CA LYS A 111 9.65 -2.96 1.67
C LYS A 111 10.35 -1.76 1.05
N VAL A 112 11.65 -1.64 1.32
CA VAL A 112 12.50 -0.68 0.64
C VAL A 112 12.90 -1.26 -0.72
N LEU A 113 12.65 -0.52 -1.77
CA LEU A 113 12.82 -0.88 -3.17
C LEU A 113 13.82 0.06 -3.84
N GLU A 114 14.36 -0.33 -4.98
CA GLU A 114 15.21 0.55 -5.78
C GLU A 114 14.41 1.75 -6.30
N GLY A 115 15.00 2.93 -6.26
CA GLY A 115 14.35 4.17 -6.67
C GLY A 115 13.91 4.21 -8.14
N SER A 116 14.55 3.42 -8.99
CA SER A 116 14.18 3.26 -10.42
C SER A 116 13.03 2.28 -10.66
N LEU A 117 12.58 1.54 -9.62
CA LEU A 117 11.56 0.51 -9.78
C LEU A 117 10.17 1.14 -9.95
N SER A 118 9.44 0.70 -10.99
CA SER A 118 8.06 1.15 -11.20
C SER A 118 7.10 0.54 -10.18
N ASP A 119 6.01 1.26 -9.86
CA ASP A 119 5.01 0.84 -8.87
C ASP A 119 4.43 -0.56 -9.12
N PRO A 120 4.07 -0.99 -10.37
CA PRO A 120 3.62 -2.35 -10.62
C PRO A 120 4.67 -3.43 -10.32
N LEU A 121 5.97 -3.13 -10.55
CA LEU A 121 7.05 -4.05 -10.20
C LEU A 121 7.28 -4.09 -8.68
N ALA A 122 7.07 -2.96 -7.99
CA ALA A 122 7.10 -2.87 -6.54
C ALA A 122 6.09 -3.83 -5.90
N LEU A 123 4.83 -3.78 -6.34
CA LEU A 123 3.79 -4.68 -5.87
C LEU A 123 4.15 -6.15 -6.14
N ARG A 124 4.65 -6.47 -7.35
CA ARG A 124 5.09 -7.84 -7.68
C ARG A 124 6.15 -8.36 -6.72
N GLN A 125 7.13 -7.53 -6.35
CA GLN A 125 8.16 -7.93 -5.39
C GLN A 125 7.59 -8.13 -3.97
N MET A 126 6.61 -7.33 -3.57
CA MET A 126 5.96 -7.49 -2.27
C MET A 126 5.09 -8.74 -2.21
N LEU A 127 4.36 -9.06 -3.28
CA LEU A 127 3.56 -10.28 -3.40
C LEU A 127 4.40 -11.57 -3.28
N VAL A 128 5.64 -11.57 -3.77
CA VAL A 128 6.56 -12.70 -3.58
C VAL A 128 6.87 -12.92 -2.10
N ASP A 129 7.08 -11.85 -1.34
CA ASP A 129 7.38 -11.96 0.09
C ASP A 129 6.16 -12.40 0.92
N THR A 130 4.95 -12.08 0.44
CA THR A 130 3.69 -12.38 1.12
C THR A 130 3.01 -13.66 0.60
N ALA A 131 3.56 -14.31 -0.44
CA ALA A 131 2.96 -15.49 -1.11
C ALA A 131 2.68 -16.69 -0.18
N ASN A 132 3.35 -16.78 0.97
CA ASN A 132 3.12 -17.84 1.96
C ASN A 132 2.01 -17.48 2.98
N LEU A 133 1.41 -16.31 2.88
CA LEU A 133 0.25 -15.95 3.69
C LEU A 133 -0.98 -16.59 3.04
N LYS A 134 -1.69 -17.43 3.78
CA LYS A 134 -2.99 -17.96 3.32
C LYS A 134 -3.98 -16.81 3.30
N SER A 135 -4.31 -16.34 2.11
CA SER A 135 -4.95 -15.03 1.92
C SER A 135 -6.34 -15.10 1.31
N SER A 136 -7.06 -16.23 1.49
CA SER A 136 -8.41 -16.41 0.89
C SER A 136 -9.42 -15.31 1.26
N ASP A 137 -9.20 -14.59 2.35
CA ASP A 137 -10.12 -13.58 2.86
C ASP A 137 -9.57 -12.15 2.80
N VAL A 138 -8.40 -11.97 2.17
CA VAL A 138 -7.73 -10.66 2.06
C VAL A 138 -8.03 -10.03 0.70
N SER A 139 -8.42 -8.77 0.71
CA SER A 139 -8.55 -7.92 -0.47
C SER A 139 -7.58 -6.74 -0.38
N LEU A 140 -6.79 -6.53 -1.44
CA LEU A 140 -5.92 -5.36 -1.58
C LEU A 140 -6.69 -4.17 -2.14
N VAL A 141 -6.60 -3.03 -1.48
CA VAL A 141 -7.13 -1.74 -1.97
C VAL A 141 -5.97 -0.96 -2.57
N MET A 142 -6.07 -0.55 -3.82
CA MET A 142 -4.94 0.02 -4.56
C MET A 142 -5.37 1.14 -5.49
N ASP A 143 -4.44 2.04 -5.83
CA ASP A 143 -4.66 3.07 -6.85
C ASP A 143 -4.68 2.47 -8.27
N ARG A 144 -5.25 3.23 -9.21
CA ARG A 144 -5.40 2.89 -10.64
C ARG A 144 -4.09 2.55 -11.36
N ILE A 145 -2.94 2.92 -10.81
CA ILE A 145 -1.64 2.58 -11.40
C ILE A 145 -1.40 1.07 -11.42
N PHE A 146 -2.05 0.35 -10.50
CA PHE A 146 -1.95 -1.11 -10.33
C PHE A 146 -2.98 -1.89 -11.15
N SER A 147 -3.81 -1.23 -11.98
CA SER A 147 -4.91 -1.86 -12.71
C SER A 147 -4.49 -2.56 -14.02
N SER A 148 -3.23 -2.93 -14.21
CA SER A 148 -2.81 -3.66 -15.39
C SER A 148 -3.32 -5.11 -15.37
N PRO A 149 -3.84 -5.66 -16.50
CA PRO A 149 -4.35 -7.04 -16.55
C PRO A 149 -3.36 -8.06 -16.00
N THR A 150 -2.10 -7.99 -16.43
CA THR A 150 -1.03 -8.91 -15.96
C THR A 150 -0.83 -8.90 -14.45
N LEU A 151 -1.06 -7.76 -13.79
CA LEU A 151 -0.95 -7.66 -12.34
C LEU A 151 -2.19 -8.22 -11.65
N LEU A 152 -3.38 -7.92 -12.20
CA LEU A 152 -4.65 -8.45 -11.70
C LEU A 152 -4.69 -9.98 -11.80
N ASP A 153 -4.20 -10.56 -12.91
CA ASP A 153 -4.06 -12.01 -13.08
C ASP A 153 -3.20 -12.63 -11.97
N ARG A 154 -2.09 -11.98 -11.61
CA ARG A 154 -1.22 -12.47 -10.53
C ARG A 154 -1.88 -12.42 -9.16
N LEU A 155 -2.66 -11.39 -8.87
CA LEU A 155 -3.44 -11.32 -7.64
C LEU A 155 -4.45 -12.46 -7.58
N TYR A 156 -5.13 -12.71 -8.70
CA TYR A 156 -6.08 -13.81 -8.85
C TYR A 156 -5.42 -15.17 -8.68
N GLU A 157 -4.25 -15.41 -9.31
CA GLU A 157 -3.46 -16.65 -9.16
C GLU A 157 -3.03 -16.89 -7.70
N GLN A 158 -2.83 -15.83 -6.92
CA GLN A 158 -2.50 -15.94 -5.49
C GLN A 158 -3.73 -15.99 -4.59
N ASN A 159 -4.93 -16.06 -5.17
CA ASN A 159 -6.20 -16.06 -4.45
C ASN A 159 -6.39 -14.82 -3.54
N LEU A 160 -5.87 -13.67 -3.98
CA LEU A 160 -6.04 -12.38 -3.35
C LEU A 160 -7.20 -11.62 -4.00
N GLY A 161 -8.16 -11.17 -3.19
CA GLY A 161 -9.14 -10.19 -3.64
C GLY A 161 -8.48 -8.84 -3.92
N PHE A 162 -9.10 -8.01 -4.74
CA PHE A 162 -8.62 -6.64 -4.94
C PHE A 162 -9.74 -5.66 -5.26
N ILE A 163 -9.53 -4.42 -4.84
CA ILE A 163 -10.30 -3.24 -5.20
C ILE A 163 -9.29 -2.24 -5.72
N CYS A 164 -9.42 -1.80 -6.95
CA CYS A 164 -8.54 -0.77 -7.48
C CYS A 164 -9.27 0.16 -8.46
N GLY A 165 -8.83 1.40 -8.49
CA GLY A 165 -9.19 2.31 -9.55
C GLY A 165 -8.77 1.72 -10.90
N SER A 166 -9.46 2.08 -11.99
CA SER A 166 -9.08 1.61 -13.31
C SER A 166 -8.83 2.76 -14.28
N LYS A 167 -7.89 2.53 -15.20
CA LYS A 167 -7.62 3.48 -16.28
C LYS A 167 -8.71 3.31 -17.34
N THR A 168 -9.42 4.40 -17.67
CA THR A 168 -10.50 4.40 -18.64
C THR A 168 -10.08 4.04 -20.07
N ASN A 169 -8.79 4.09 -20.38
CA ASN A 169 -8.24 3.72 -21.68
C ASN A 169 -7.98 2.21 -21.86
N LEU A 170 -8.12 1.41 -20.82
CA LEU A 170 -8.01 -0.04 -20.91
C LEU A 170 -9.20 -0.63 -21.70
N SER A 171 -8.94 -1.67 -22.50
CA SER A 171 -9.95 -2.25 -23.39
C SER A 171 -11.22 -2.69 -22.68
N TYR A 172 -11.06 -3.42 -21.57
CA TYR A 172 -12.17 -3.89 -20.75
C TYR A 172 -12.96 -2.74 -20.10
N CYS A 173 -12.28 -1.67 -19.67
CA CYS A 173 -12.95 -0.47 -19.15
C CYS A 173 -13.71 0.27 -20.24
N LYS A 174 -13.14 0.40 -21.44
CA LYS A 174 -13.80 1.05 -22.56
C LYS A 174 -15.11 0.36 -22.95
N SER A 175 -15.11 -0.98 -23.00
CA SER A 175 -16.32 -1.73 -23.30
C SER A 175 -17.43 -1.50 -22.27
N VAL A 176 -17.10 -1.50 -21.00
CA VAL A 176 -18.05 -1.20 -19.91
C VAL A 176 -18.55 0.24 -20.01
N LEU A 177 -17.66 1.21 -20.14
CA LEU A 177 -18.01 2.63 -20.23
C LEU A 177 -18.92 2.93 -21.42
N THR A 178 -18.59 2.38 -22.61
CA THR A 178 -19.43 2.56 -23.82
C THR A 178 -20.87 2.09 -23.60
N ASN A 179 -21.04 1.01 -22.87
CA ASN A 179 -22.36 0.44 -22.61
C ASN A 179 -23.14 1.21 -21.52
N PHE A 180 -22.43 1.76 -20.52
CA PHE A 180 -23.06 2.35 -19.34
C PHE A 180 -23.03 3.88 -19.30
N GLU A 181 -22.18 4.56 -20.06
CA GLU A 181 -22.11 6.03 -20.09
C GLU A 181 -23.45 6.70 -20.40
N PRO A 182 -24.26 6.22 -21.37
CA PRO A 182 -25.58 6.78 -21.62
C PRO A 182 -26.51 6.68 -20.42
N LEU A 183 -26.45 5.57 -19.67
CA LEU A 183 -27.25 5.34 -18.47
C LEU A 183 -26.82 6.22 -17.31
N LEU A 184 -25.52 6.48 -17.17
CA LEU A 184 -24.98 7.37 -16.15
C LEU A 184 -25.47 8.82 -16.32
N ARG A 185 -25.77 9.24 -17.55
CA ARG A 185 -26.21 10.61 -17.88
C ARG A 185 -27.72 10.83 -17.69
N VAL A 186 -28.53 9.79 -17.78
CA VAL A 186 -29.99 9.91 -17.81
C VAL A 186 -30.63 9.81 -16.41
N GLY A 187 -29.85 9.43 -15.39
CA GLY A 187 -30.41 9.07 -14.08
C GLY A 187 -31.12 7.72 -14.13
N GLY A 188 -31.36 7.08 -13.05
CA GLY A 188 -31.92 5.73 -13.01
C GLY A 188 -30.86 4.67 -12.80
N LEU A 189 -29.88 5.04 -12.02
CA LEU A 189 -28.80 4.16 -11.59
C LEU A 189 -29.24 3.33 -10.40
N ASP A 190 -28.67 2.14 -10.30
CA ASP A 190 -29.10 1.13 -9.34
C ASP A 190 -28.78 1.51 -7.89
N THR A 191 -27.83 2.42 -7.69
CA THR A 191 -27.36 2.76 -6.34
C THR A 191 -26.95 4.23 -6.26
N PHE A 192 -27.47 4.92 -5.24
CA PHE A 192 -26.99 6.22 -4.83
C PHE A 192 -26.18 6.06 -3.55
N LEU A 193 -24.97 6.59 -3.54
CA LEU A 193 -24.07 6.59 -2.38
C LEU A 193 -24.23 7.95 -1.68
N ASP A 194 -25.12 8.01 -0.70
CA ASP A 194 -25.52 9.25 0.00
C ASP A 194 -24.32 9.97 0.62
N GLU A 195 -23.40 9.21 1.23
CA GLU A 195 -22.20 9.73 1.90
C GLU A 195 -21.30 10.56 0.96
N TYR A 196 -21.25 10.18 -0.32
CA TYR A 196 -20.40 10.83 -1.33
C TYR A 196 -21.21 11.65 -2.33
N SER A 197 -22.56 11.65 -2.22
CA SER A 197 -23.47 12.25 -3.20
C SER A 197 -23.19 11.79 -4.64
N VAL A 198 -22.88 10.52 -4.82
CA VAL A 198 -22.47 9.91 -6.10
C VAL A 198 -23.46 8.82 -6.51
N GLN A 199 -23.82 8.81 -7.78
CA GLN A 199 -24.55 7.71 -8.39
C GLN A 199 -23.58 6.62 -8.87
N ALA A 200 -23.92 5.36 -8.64
CA ALA A 200 -23.11 4.22 -9.01
C ALA A 200 -23.90 3.19 -9.82
N LYS A 201 -23.20 2.51 -10.72
CA LYS A 201 -23.69 1.36 -11.49
C LYS A 201 -22.71 0.21 -11.36
N THR A 202 -23.24 -0.97 -11.09
CA THR A 202 -22.45 -2.20 -11.04
C THR A 202 -22.58 -2.96 -12.36
N ALA A 203 -21.48 -3.44 -12.90
CA ALA A 203 -21.43 -4.27 -14.10
C ALA A 203 -20.33 -5.33 -13.97
N SER A 204 -20.56 -6.50 -14.57
CA SER A 204 -19.55 -7.55 -14.67
C SER A 204 -18.91 -7.54 -16.04
N THR A 205 -17.60 -7.70 -16.08
CA THR A 205 -16.84 -7.83 -17.32
C THR A 205 -15.67 -8.79 -17.12
N THR A 206 -15.12 -9.30 -18.21
CA THR A 206 -13.92 -10.11 -18.22
C THR A 206 -12.79 -9.33 -18.89
N TRP A 207 -11.59 -9.44 -18.37
CA TRP A 207 -10.37 -9.00 -19.05
C TRP A 207 -9.71 -10.20 -19.69
N THR A 208 -9.56 -10.19 -20.98
CA THR A 208 -8.79 -11.15 -21.79
C THR A 208 -7.70 -10.41 -22.55
#